data_adc922d861a850f9ca359d25c1f51edc
#
_entry.id   adc922d861a850f9ca359d25c1f51edc
#
_cell.length_a   1.000
_cell.length_b   1.000
_cell.length_c   1.000
_cell.angle_alpha   90.00
_cell.angle_beta   90.00
_cell.angle_gamma   90.00
#
_symmetry.space_group_name_H-M   'P 1'
#
loop_
_entity.id
_entity.type
_entity.pdbx_description
1 polymer ?
#
loop_
_entity_poly.entity_id
_entity_poly.type
_entity_poly.pdbx_seq_one_letter_code
_entity_poly.pdbx_strand_id
1 'polypeptide(L)'
;MTELRDVFICDAVRTPIGRYGGALAHVRTDDLAAIPIKALVARHPDVDWSALDEVVLGCANQAGEDNRNVARMALLLAGIPESVPGITVNRLCASGLNAIGDAARAIRCGEIDFAIAGGVESMTRAPFVMAKAQEAFSRSAEIGDTTLGWRFINPVIKAQYGVDSMAETGENVAQEYQVSRADQDAFALRSQERAGKAMASGYFAQEIVPVEAPGGKAGPITVDKDEHPRPQTTLAGLAKLKPFARNPGTITAGNASGINDGAAAVILASASAAERHGLTPRARVLGMASAAVPPRVMGIGPVPSTRKLMERLGLKIGDFDLIEINEAFASQGLACLRQLGVRDDAEHVNPHGGAIALGHPLGMSGARLALTAVHGLEERGGKLALATMCVGVGQGVSLAMERV
;
A
#
# COMPACT_ATOMS: atom_id res chain seq x y z
N MET A 1 -21.49 -1.99 28.50
CA MET A 1 -20.72 -1.65 27.29
C MET A 1 -19.33 -2.22 27.49
N THR A 2 -18.87 -3.09 26.61
CA THR A 2 -17.50 -3.63 26.67
C THR A 2 -16.53 -2.45 26.48
N GLU A 3 -15.55 -2.32 27.35
CA GLU A 3 -14.51 -1.30 27.25
C GLU A 3 -13.69 -1.56 25.96
N LEU A 4 -13.40 -0.52 25.19
CA LEU A 4 -12.61 -0.64 23.97
C LEU A 4 -11.16 -1.00 24.34
N ARG A 5 -10.61 -2.03 23.68
CA ARG A 5 -9.26 -2.51 23.93
C ARG A 5 -8.20 -1.75 23.13
N ASP A 6 -7.01 -1.64 23.70
CA ASP A 6 -5.85 -1.19 22.91
C ASP A 6 -5.41 -2.29 21.93
N VAL A 7 -4.92 -1.85 20.78
CA VAL A 7 -4.46 -2.73 19.69
C VAL A 7 -3.05 -2.34 19.32
N PHE A 8 -2.16 -3.31 19.29
CA PHE A 8 -0.74 -3.09 19.04
C PHE A 8 -0.27 -3.77 17.75
N ILE A 9 0.56 -3.07 17.00
CA ILE A 9 1.45 -3.65 16.02
C ILE A 9 2.66 -4.18 16.77
N CYS A 10 2.93 -5.50 16.64
CA CYS A 10 4.01 -6.18 17.34
C CYS A 10 5.20 -6.51 16.45
N ASP A 11 4.98 -6.89 15.20
CA ASP A 11 6.03 -7.04 14.18
C ASP A 11 5.45 -6.77 12.80
N ALA A 12 6.32 -6.43 11.85
CA ALA A 12 5.91 -6.14 10.49
C ALA A 12 7.07 -6.35 9.52
N VAL A 13 6.77 -6.99 8.37
CA VAL A 13 7.76 -7.26 7.31
C VAL A 13 7.12 -7.15 5.93
N ARG A 14 7.96 -6.99 4.91
CA ARG A 14 7.55 -6.97 3.52
C ARG A 14 8.55 -7.71 2.62
N THR A 15 8.12 -8.10 1.45
CA THR A 15 9.02 -8.48 0.37
C THR A 15 9.72 -7.22 -0.19
N PRO A 16 10.79 -7.38 -0.98
CA PRO A 16 11.20 -6.34 -1.91
C PRO A 16 10.02 -5.95 -2.80
N ILE A 17 10.04 -4.71 -3.30
CA ILE A 17 9.09 -4.27 -4.33
C ILE A 17 9.74 -4.50 -5.70
N GLY A 18 9.16 -5.42 -6.48
CA GLY A 18 9.53 -5.69 -7.85
C GLY A 18 8.93 -4.67 -8.82
N ARG A 19 9.65 -4.38 -9.90
CA ARG A 19 9.08 -3.63 -11.02
C ARG A 19 8.27 -4.56 -11.94
N TYR A 20 7.41 -3.98 -12.74
CA TYR A 20 6.66 -4.72 -13.76
C TYR A 20 7.60 -5.54 -14.67
N GLY A 21 7.34 -6.84 -14.78
CA GLY A 21 8.19 -7.76 -15.55
C GLY A 21 9.61 -7.93 -15.00
N GLY A 22 9.85 -7.57 -13.72
CA GLY A 22 11.15 -7.61 -13.06
C GLY A 22 11.44 -8.92 -12.33
N ALA A 23 12.25 -8.84 -11.28
CA ALA A 23 12.78 -10.00 -10.56
C ALA A 23 11.69 -10.88 -9.91
N LEU A 24 10.54 -10.28 -9.53
CA LEU A 24 9.40 -11.00 -8.93
C LEU A 24 8.38 -11.52 -9.96
N ALA A 25 8.59 -11.28 -11.26
CA ALA A 25 7.62 -11.62 -12.32
C ALA A 25 7.23 -13.10 -12.39
N HIS A 26 8.08 -14.00 -11.92
CA HIS A 26 7.84 -15.44 -11.94
C HIS A 26 7.40 -16.03 -10.59
N VAL A 27 7.22 -15.17 -9.57
CA VAL A 27 6.66 -15.58 -8.27
C VAL A 27 5.14 -15.46 -8.34
N ARG A 28 4.43 -16.55 -8.06
CA ARG A 28 2.96 -16.53 -8.03
C ARG A 28 2.45 -15.58 -6.97
N THR A 29 1.30 -14.96 -7.19
CA THR A 29 0.75 -13.95 -6.25
C THR A 29 0.42 -14.54 -4.88
N ASP A 30 -0.14 -15.74 -4.83
CA ASP A 30 -0.45 -16.47 -3.60
C ASP A 30 0.81 -16.90 -2.83
N ASP A 31 1.86 -17.35 -3.53
CA ASP A 31 3.17 -17.63 -2.94
C ASP A 31 3.83 -16.35 -2.40
N LEU A 32 3.79 -15.25 -3.17
CA LEU A 32 4.33 -13.95 -2.76
C LEU A 32 3.68 -13.45 -1.46
N ALA A 33 2.35 -13.63 -1.35
CA ALA A 33 1.59 -13.28 -0.15
C ALA A 33 2.00 -14.11 1.09
N ALA A 34 2.38 -15.38 0.88
CA ALA A 34 2.79 -16.27 1.95
C ALA A 34 4.17 -15.94 2.53
N ILE A 35 5.08 -15.32 1.75
CA ILE A 35 6.46 -15.06 2.17
C ILE A 35 6.56 -14.19 3.43
N PRO A 36 5.92 -13.01 3.53
CA PRO A 36 6.00 -12.21 4.75
C PRO A 36 5.32 -12.90 5.94
N ILE A 37 4.27 -13.70 5.74
CA ILE A 37 3.65 -14.48 6.81
C ILE A 37 4.62 -15.54 7.32
N LYS A 38 5.27 -16.32 6.44
CA LYS A 38 6.30 -17.29 6.81
C LYS A 38 7.43 -16.65 7.62
N ALA A 39 7.85 -15.46 7.21
CA ALA A 39 8.90 -14.74 7.90
C ALA A 39 8.49 -14.32 9.32
N LEU A 40 7.26 -13.86 9.53
CA LEU A 40 6.74 -13.56 10.85
C LEU A 40 6.65 -14.82 11.71
N VAL A 41 6.18 -15.94 11.17
CA VAL A 41 6.15 -17.23 11.88
C VAL A 41 7.56 -17.66 12.29
N ALA A 42 8.54 -17.55 11.41
CA ALA A 42 9.91 -17.91 11.70
C ALA A 42 10.59 -16.99 12.72
N ARG A 43 10.23 -15.70 12.78
CA ARG A 43 10.74 -14.73 13.77
C ARG A 43 10.19 -14.99 15.17
N HIS A 44 9.03 -15.62 15.28
CA HIS A 44 8.32 -15.85 16.53
C HIS A 44 8.01 -17.35 16.73
N PRO A 45 9.05 -18.19 16.92
CA PRO A 45 8.89 -19.64 17.00
C PRO A 45 8.13 -20.13 18.26
N ASP A 46 8.07 -19.29 19.29
CA ASP A 46 7.40 -19.62 20.56
C ASP A 46 5.90 -19.22 20.55
N VAL A 47 5.42 -18.57 19.50
CA VAL A 47 4.01 -18.21 19.35
C VAL A 47 3.17 -19.42 18.99
N ASP A 48 2.09 -19.64 19.70
CA ASP A 48 1.06 -20.61 19.30
C ASP A 48 0.24 -20.03 18.15
N TRP A 49 0.62 -20.36 16.93
CA TRP A 49 -0.06 -19.92 15.72
C TRP A 49 -1.45 -20.56 15.52
N SER A 50 -1.83 -21.57 16.31
CA SER A 50 -3.19 -22.09 16.33
C SER A 50 -4.17 -21.17 17.05
N ALA A 51 -3.65 -20.28 17.89
CA ALA A 51 -4.41 -19.24 18.59
C ALA A 51 -4.64 -17.97 17.73
N LEU A 52 -4.12 -17.92 16.51
CA LEU A 52 -4.38 -16.82 15.57
C LEU A 52 -5.86 -16.81 15.18
N ASP A 53 -6.55 -15.72 15.46
CA ASP A 53 -7.99 -15.62 15.18
C ASP A 53 -8.30 -15.44 13.71
N GLU A 54 -7.49 -14.62 12.98
CA GLU A 54 -7.74 -14.34 11.58
C GLU A 54 -6.51 -13.79 10.84
N VAL A 55 -6.43 -14.07 9.54
CA VAL A 55 -5.52 -13.40 8.60
C VAL A 55 -6.33 -12.52 7.66
N VAL A 56 -6.06 -11.21 7.65
CA VAL A 56 -6.75 -10.22 6.82
C VAL A 56 -5.77 -9.64 5.80
N LEU A 57 -5.90 -9.97 4.51
CA LEU A 57 -5.05 -9.40 3.47
C LEU A 57 -5.81 -8.51 2.51
N GLY A 58 -5.20 -7.37 2.17
CA GLY A 58 -5.63 -6.52 1.08
C GLY A 58 -5.14 -7.04 -0.28
N CYS A 59 -6.04 -7.10 -1.27
CA CYS A 59 -5.70 -7.38 -2.66
C CYS A 59 -6.71 -6.68 -3.58
N ALA A 60 -6.21 -5.95 -4.58
CA ALA A 60 -7.08 -5.18 -5.46
C ALA A 60 -7.58 -5.98 -6.67
N ASN A 61 -6.74 -6.82 -7.26
CA ASN A 61 -7.09 -7.51 -8.50
C ASN A 61 -8.06 -8.68 -8.27
N GLN A 62 -7.64 -9.75 -7.64
CA GLN A 62 -8.40 -10.97 -7.35
C GLN A 62 -8.92 -11.73 -8.59
N ALA A 63 -8.39 -11.44 -9.79
CA ALA A 63 -8.83 -12.07 -11.04
C ALA A 63 -7.94 -13.25 -11.49
N GLY A 64 -6.73 -13.34 -10.93
CA GLY A 64 -5.73 -14.36 -11.30
C GLY A 64 -5.42 -15.35 -10.18
N GLU A 65 -4.14 -15.52 -9.88
CA GLU A 65 -3.64 -16.40 -8.82
C GLU A 65 -4.00 -15.91 -7.40
N ASP A 66 -4.44 -14.69 -7.30
CA ASP A 66 -4.97 -13.99 -6.14
C ASP A 66 -6.49 -14.23 -5.90
N ASN A 67 -7.11 -15.09 -6.71
CA ASN A 67 -8.53 -15.45 -6.54
C ASN A 67 -8.77 -16.35 -5.32
N ARG A 68 -10.04 -16.64 -5.03
CA ARG A 68 -10.48 -17.55 -3.97
C ARG A 68 -9.95 -17.19 -2.57
N ASN A 69 -9.96 -15.89 -2.23
CA ASN A 69 -9.51 -15.43 -0.93
C ASN A 69 -7.99 -15.66 -0.74
N VAL A 70 -7.18 -14.79 -1.34
CA VAL A 70 -5.71 -14.91 -1.29
C VAL A 70 -5.16 -14.93 0.15
N ALA A 71 -5.84 -14.31 1.12
CA ALA A 71 -5.44 -14.38 2.53
C ALA A 71 -5.48 -15.83 3.05
N ARG A 72 -6.58 -16.56 2.74
CA ARG A 72 -6.71 -17.97 3.12
C ARG A 72 -5.69 -18.85 2.39
N MET A 73 -5.45 -18.59 1.11
CA MET A 73 -4.44 -19.33 0.34
C MET A 73 -3.04 -19.09 0.93
N ALA A 74 -2.68 -17.82 1.19
CA ALA A 74 -1.38 -17.44 1.70
C ALA A 74 -1.08 -18.01 3.09
N LEU A 75 -2.05 -17.99 4.03
CA LEU A 75 -1.83 -18.55 5.36
C LEU A 75 -1.59 -20.07 5.33
N LEU A 76 -2.32 -20.81 4.48
CA LEU A 76 -2.09 -22.25 4.30
C LEU A 76 -0.72 -22.54 3.68
N LEU A 77 -0.33 -21.78 2.65
CA LEU A 77 1.00 -21.84 2.04
C LEU A 77 2.11 -21.45 3.03
N ALA A 78 1.81 -20.60 4.00
CA ALA A 78 2.73 -20.22 5.06
C ALA A 78 2.86 -21.27 6.17
N GLY A 79 2.01 -22.29 6.19
CA GLY A 79 2.02 -23.33 7.22
C GLY A 79 1.26 -22.95 8.50
N ILE A 80 0.45 -21.92 8.46
CA ILE A 80 -0.49 -21.59 9.55
C ILE A 80 -1.54 -22.73 9.63
N PRO A 81 -1.97 -23.16 10.83
CA PRO A 81 -2.95 -24.23 10.98
C PRO A 81 -4.25 -24.02 10.21
N GLU A 82 -4.82 -25.11 9.69
CA GLU A 82 -6.07 -25.06 8.93
C GLU A 82 -7.29 -24.54 9.71
N SER A 83 -7.21 -24.53 11.03
CA SER A 83 -8.22 -23.95 11.91
C SER A 83 -8.34 -22.43 11.81
N VAL A 84 -7.27 -21.74 11.36
CA VAL A 84 -7.22 -20.29 11.27
C VAL A 84 -7.96 -19.80 10.02
N PRO A 85 -8.99 -18.97 10.13
CA PRO A 85 -9.66 -18.40 8.97
C PRO A 85 -8.85 -17.30 8.32
N GLY A 86 -9.28 -16.86 7.14
CA GLY A 86 -8.69 -15.71 6.46
C GLY A 86 -9.71 -14.99 5.60
N ILE A 87 -9.53 -13.68 5.43
CA ILE A 87 -10.39 -12.84 4.60
C ILE A 87 -9.57 -11.91 3.71
N THR A 88 -9.99 -11.76 2.47
CA THR A 88 -9.41 -10.78 1.54
C THR A 88 -10.32 -9.56 1.44
N VAL A 89 -9.74 -8.38 1.66
CA VAL A 89 -10.45 -7.10 1.56
C VAL A 89 -9.97 -6.30 0.35
N ASN A 90 -10.90 -5.58 -0.28
CA ASN A 90 -10.61 -4.75 -1.44
C ASN A 90 -11.11 -3.32 -1.24
N ARG A 91 -10.17 -2.41 -1.11
CA ARG A 91 -10.35 -0.97 -1.27
C ARG A 91 -9.29 -0.45 -2.23
N LEU A 92 -9.11 -1.13 -3.36
CA LEU A 92 -8.12 -0.80 -4.38
C LEU A 92 -6.74 -0.53 -3.75
N CYS A 93 -6.12 0.63 -4.02
CA CYS A 93 -4.80 1.00 -3.51
C CYS A 93 -4.66 0.89 -1.98
N ALA A 94 -5.74 1.15 -1.21
CA ALA A 94 -5.69 1.13 0.25
C ALA A 94 -6.08 -0.21 0.88
N SER A 95 -6.17 -1.28 0.10
CA SER A 95 -6.62 -2.59 0.62
C SER A 95 -5.78 -3.06 1.81
N GLY A 96 -4.45 -2.94 1.75
CA GLY A 96 -3.57 -3.34 2.86
C GLY A 96 -3.71 -2.46 4.11
N LEU A 97 -3.89 -1.15 3.95
CA LEU A 97 -4.14 -0.26 5.09
C LEU A 97 -5.51 -0.53 5.71
N ASN A 98 -6.52 -0.84 4.86
CA ASN A 98 -7.84 -1.23 5.32
C ASN A 98 -7.81 -2.56 6.08
N ALA A 99 -7.02 -3.54 5.62
CA ALA A 99 -6.83 -4.82 6.30
C ALA A 99 -6.32 -4.62 7.74
N ILE A 100 -5.31 -3.77 7.94
CA ILE A 100 -4.80 -3.40 9.26
C ILE A 100 -5.90 -2.75 10.10
N GLY A 101 -6.64 -1.79 9.52
CA GLY A 101 -7.71 -1.10 10.22
C GLY A 101 -8.90 -1.99 10.58
N ASP A 102 -9.25 -2.97 9.74
CA ASP A 102 -10.34 -3.92 10.00
C ASP A 102 -9.96 -4.88 11.13
N ALA A 103 -8.77 -5.49 11.07
CA ALA A 103 -8.26 -6.32 12.15
C ALA A 103 -8.15 -5.54 13.47
N ALA A 104 -7.65 -4.29 13.41
CA ALA A 104 -7.56 -3.43 14.59
C ALA A 104 -8.96 -3.11 15.18
N ARG A 105 -9.99 -2.92 14.34
CA ARG A 105 -11.36 -2.72 14.84
C ARG A 105 -11.92 -3.96 15.51
N ALA A 106 -11.72 -5.13 14.92
CA ALA A 106 -12.16 -6.39 15.48
C ALA A 106 -11.52 -6.67 16.84
N ILE A 107 -10.19 -6.45 16.98
CA ILE A 107 -9.49 -6.56 18.26
C ILE A 107 -10.01 -5.54 19.27
N ARG A 108 -10.18 -4.28 18.86
CA ARG A 108 -10.68 -3.19 19.73
C ARG A 108 -12.08 -3.47 20.29
N CYS A 109 -12.95 -4.08 19.48
CA CYS A 109 -14.30 -4.48 19.91
C CYS A 109 -14.30 -5.77 20.74
N GLY A 110 -13.19 -6.51 20.80
CA GLY A 110 -13.07 -7.76 21.53
C GLY A 110 -13.70 -8.96 20.82
N GLU A 111 -13.89 -8.89 19.49
CA GLU A 111 -14.33 -10.02 18.68
C GLU A 111 -13.20 -11.01 18.42
N ILE A 112 -11.96 -10.50 18.30
CA ILE A 112 -10.72 -11.26 18.19
C ILE A 112 -9.65 -10.63 19.08
N ASP A 113 -8.55 -11.35 19.33
CA ASP A 113 -7.42 -10.89 20.14
C ASP A 113 -6.11 -10.82 19.38
N PHE A 114 -5.94 -11.65 18.34
CA PHE A 114 -4.66 -11.87 17.67
C PHE A 114 -4.90 -12.07 16.16
N ALA A 115 -4.24 -11.24 15.33
CA ALA A 115 -4.40 -11.28 13.87
C ALA A 115 -3.08 -11.02 13.14
N ILE A 116 -2.98 -11.55 11.91
CA ILE A 116 -2.05 -11.05 10.89
C ILE A 116 -2.86 -10.22 9.90
N ALA A 117 -2.43 -8.99 9.65
CA ALA A 117 -3.00 -8.16 8.60
C ALA A 117 -1.91 -7.74 7.61
N GLY A 118 -2.30 -7.41 6.38
CA GLY A 118 -1.31 -7.02 5.38
C GLY A 118 -1.92 -6.87 4.00
N GLY A 119 -1.13 -7.21 2.98
CA GLY A 119 -1.63 -7.21 1.62
C GLY A 119 -0.61 -7.64 0.59
N VAL A 120 -1.11 -7.94 -0.60
CA VAL A 120 -0.34 -8.39 -1.74
C VAL A 120 -0.89 -7.80 -3.02
N GLU A 121 -0.01 -7.55 -3.96
CA GLU A 121 -0.36 -7.31 -5.35
C GLU A 121 0.76 -7.82 -6.24
N SER A 122 0.42 -8.59 -7.28
CA SER A 122 1.30 -8.81 -8.42
C SER A 122 0.64 -8.22 -9.66
N MET A 123 1.05 -7.01 -10.01
CA MET A 123 0.52 -6.34 -11.19
C MET A 123 1.12 -6.93 -12.48
N THR A 124 2.29 -7.56 -12.38
CA THR A 124 2.92 -8.28 -13.50
C THR A 124 2.11 -9.51 -13.89
N ARG A 125 1.54 -10.22 -12.92
CA ARG A 125 0.80 -11.46 -13.16
C ARG A 125 -0.72 -11.27 -13.25
N ALA A 126 -1.16 -10.02 -13.27
CA ALA A 126 -2.56 -9.69 -13.49
C ALA A 126 -3.03 -10.27 -14.84
N PRO A 127 -4.08 -11.12 -14.88
CA PRO A 127 -4.45 -11.85 -16.07
C PRO A 127 -5.23 -11.00 -17.07
N PHE A 128 -5.27 -11.45 -18.30
CA PHE A 128 -6.31 -11.05 -19.25
C PHE A 128 -7.65 -11.69 -18.86
N VAL A 129 -8.73 -10.93 -19.04
CA VAL A 129 -10.09 -11.40 -18.78
C VAL A 129 -10.99 -11.14 -19.98
N MET A 130 -11.97 -12.01 -20.17
CA MET A 130 -12.93 -11.93 -21.27
C MET A 130 -14.34 -12.14 -20.72
N ALA A 131 -15.26 -11.28 -21.05
CA ALA A 131 -16.68 -11.45 -20.73
C ALA A 131 -17.27 -12.64 -21.51
N LYS A 132 -18.26 -13.31 -20.92
CA LYS A 132 -19.05 -14.29 -21.69
C LYS A 132 -19.85 -13.57 -22.78
N ALA A 133 -20.01 -14.22 -23.92
CA ALA A 133 -20.86 -13.75 -25.01
C ALA A 133 -22.29 -13.48 -24.49
N GLN A 134 -22.86 -12.37 -24.91
CA GLN A 134 -24.24 -12.00 -24.56
C GLN A 134 -25.28 -12.66 -25.46
N GLU A 135 -24.86 -13.09 -26.65
CA GLU A 135 -25.71 -13.71 -27.66
C GLU A 135 -25.10 -15.04 -28.12
N ALA A 136 -25.96 -15.97 -28.52
CA ALA A 136 -25.53 -17.22 -29.13
C ALA A 136 -24.79 -16.94 -30.44
N PHE A 137 -23.75 -17.72 -30.73
CA PHE A 137 -22.94 -17.61 -31.95
C PHE A 137 -22.25 -16.26 -32.14
N SER A 138 -21.97 -15.52 -31.05
CA SER A 138 -21.20 -14.28 -31.11
C SER A 138 -19.88 -14.48 -31.88
N ARG A 139 -19.55 -13.51 -32.76
CA ARG A 139 -18.34 -13.50 -33.59
C ARG A 139 -17.31 -12.47 -33.07
N SER A 140 -17.58 -11.83 -31.93
CA SER A 140 -16.69 -10.86 -31.31
C SER A 140 -16.42 -11.23 -29.85
N ALA A 141 -15.22 -10.94 -29.38
CA ALA A 141 -14.84 -11.01 -27.97
C ALA A 141 -13.95 -9.81 -27.64
N GLU A 142 -14.15 -9.24 -26.46
CA GLU A 142 -13.29 -8.19 -25.91
C GLU A 142 -12.42 -8.80 -24.81
N ILE A 143 -11.11 -8.61 -24.91
CA ILE A 143 -10.14 -9.03 -23.90
C ILE A 143 -9.68 -7.80 -23.13
N GLY A 144 -9.87 -7.81 -21.80
CA GLY A 144 -9.41 -6.76 -20.89
C GLY A 144 -8.13 -7.15 -20.19
N ASP A 145 -7.15 -6.26 -20.14
CA ASP A 145 -6.00 -6.37 -19.25
C ASP A 145 -6.41 -5.93 -17.84
N THR A 146 -6.12 -6.75 -16.82
CA THR A 146 -6.46 -6.44 -15.43
C THR A 146 -5.32 -5.81 -14.64
N THR A 147 -4.17 -5.56 -15.27
CA THR A 147 -3.01 -4.92 -14.65
C THR A 147 -3.35 -3.55 -14.09
N LEU A 148 -4.02 -2.73 -14.88
CA LEU A 148 -4.39 -1.36 -14.53
C LEU A 148 -5.57 -0.88 -15.38
N GLY A 149 -6.37 0.06 -14.85
CA GLY A 149 -7.42 0.73 -15.59
C GLY A 149 -8.78 0.03 -15.52
N TRP A 150 -9.67 0.53 -16.36
CA TRP A 150 -11.06 0.13 -16.40
C TRP A 150 -11.29 -1.09 -17.32
N ARG A 151 -12.12 -2.00 -16.86
CA ARG A 151 -12.63 -3.14 -17.64
C ARG A 151 -14.07 -3.42 -17.26
N PHE A 152 -14.86 -3.99 -18.15
CA PHE A 152 -16.29 -4.26 -17.94
C PHE A 152 -17.05 -3.02 -17.45
N ILE A 153 -16.84 -1.89 -18.15
CA ILE A 153 -17.30 -0.57 -17.71
C ILE A 153 -18.84 -0.53 -17.67
N ASN A 154 -19.38 -0.21 -16.49
CA ASN A 154 -20.81 0.05 -16.33
C ASN A 154 -21.18 1.36 -17.06
N PRO A 155 -22.15 1.33 -18.01
CA PRO A 155 -22.52 2.52 -18.81
C PRO A 155 -23.04 3.69 -17.95
N VAL A 156 -23.75 3.41 -16.85
CA VAL A 156 -24.28 4.46 -15.96
C VAL A 156 -23.14 5.13 -15.20
N ILE A 157 -22.18 4.36 -14.69
CA ILE A 157 -20.99 4.92 -14.04
C ILE A 157 -20.20 5.80 -15.02
N LYS A 158 -20.00 5.32 -16.27
CA LYS A 158 -19.31 6.08 -17.31
C LYS A 158 -20.02 7.42 -17.61
N ALA A 159 -21.34 7.40 -17.70
CA ALA A 159 -22.13 8.58 -18.01
C ALA A 159 -22.15 9.61 -16.86
N GLN A 160 -22.21 9.14 -15.59
CA GLN A 160 -22.37 10.01 -14.43
C GLN A 160 -21.03 10.52 -13.87
N TYR A 161 -19.99 9.70 -13.85
CA TYR A 161 -18.74 9.97 -13.14
C TYR A 161 -17.51 9.95 -14.04
N GLY A 162 -17.65 9.53 -15.28
CA GLY A 162 -16.51 9.30 -16.17
C GLY A 162 -15.73 8.03 -15.83
N VAL A 163 -14.73 7.74 -16.64
CA VAL A 163 -13.80 6.61 -16.48
C VAL A 163 -12.38 7.05 -16.80
N ASP A 164 -11.99 8.19 -16.26
CA ASP A 164 -10.65 8.74 -16.43
C ASP A 164 -9.61 7.68 -16.04
N SER A 165 -8.53 7.58 -16.79
CA SER A 165 -7.38 6.77 -16.43
C SER A 165 -6.74 7.34 -15.15
N MET A 166 -5.95 6.54 -14.44
CA MET A 166 -5.27 7.02 -13.23
C MET A 166 -4.39 8.25 -13.52
N ALA A 167 -3.68 8.27 -14.64
CA ALA A 167 -2.86 9.41 -15.03
C ALA A 167 -3.70 10.67 -15.34
N GLU A 168 -4.88 10.52 -15.95
CA GLU A 168 -5.81 11.62 -16.14
C GLU A 168 -6.33 12.18 -14.83
N THR A 169 -6.60 11.34 -13.82
CA THR A 169 -6.96 11.83 -12.48
C THR A 169 -5.81 12.62 -11.84
N GLY A 170 -4.56 12.22 -12.08
CA GLY A 170 -3.37 12.97 -11.66
C GLY A 170 -3.29 14.36 -12.33
N GLU A 171 -3.59 14.45 -13.63
CA GLU A 171 -3.67 15.74 -14.35
C GLU A 171 -4.82 16.60 -13.86
N ASN A 172 -5.99 16.02 -13.55
CA ASN A 172 -7.12 16.75 -12.99
C ASN A 172 -6.74 17.41 -11.66
N VAL A 173 -6.05 16.67 -10.77
CA VAL A 173 -5.55 17.20 -9.51
C VAL A 173 -4.50 18.29 -9.75
N ALA A 174 -3.54 18.08 -10.67
CA ALA A 174 -2.54 19.10 -11.01
C ALA A 174 -3.21 20.41 -11.44
N GLN A 175 -4.21 20.33 -12.29
CA GLN A 175 -4.95 21.48 -12.82
C GLN A 175 -5.79 22.17 -11.73
N GLU A 176 -6.62 21.42 -10.99
CA GLU A 176 -7.55 22.00 -10.01
C GLU A 176 -6.86 22.58 -8.79
N TYR A 177 -5.75 21.94 -8.36
CA TYR A 177 -4.97 22.37 -7.21
C TYR A 177 -3.71 23.16 -7.57
N GLN A 178 -3.58 23.56 -8.84
CA GLN A 178 -2.50 24.41 -9.35
C GLN A 178 -1.10 23.89 -9.00
N VAL A 179 -0.88 22.59 -9.16
CA VAL A 179 0.43 21.96 -8.93
C VAL A 179 1.23 21.98 -10.22
N SER A 180 2.29 22.77 -10.28
CA SER A 180 3.11 22.93 -11.48
C SER A 180 3.92 21.65 -11.78
N ARG A 181 4.33 21.48 -13.05
CA ARG A 181 5.24 20.42 -13.47
C ARG A 181 6.57 20.49 -12.72
N ALA A 182 7.08 21.69 -12.49
CA ALA A 182 8.34 21.90 -11.77
C ALA A 182 8.26 21.43 -10.32
N ASP A 183 7.15 21.73 -9.62
CA ASP A 183 6.91 21.25 -8.26
C ASP A 183 6.82 19.72 -8.22
N GLN A 184 6.12 19.11 -9.19
CA GLN A 184 5.98 17.66 -9.30
C GLN A 184 7.35 16.98 -9.51
N ASP A 185 8.18 17.51 -10.37
CA ASP A 185 9.53 16.96 -10.63
C ASP A 185 10.46 17.14 -9.41
N ALA A 186 10.35 18.26 -8.69
CA ALA A 186 11.08 18.48 -7.43
C ALA A 186 10.65 17.51 -6.33
N PHE A 187 9.35 17.24 -6.20
CA PHE A 187 8.81 16.25 -5.27
C PHE A 187 9.31 14.83 -5.61
N ALA A 188 9.27 14.47 -6.89
CA ALA A 188 9.74 13.17 -7.36
C ALA A 188 11.25 12.97 -7.14
N LEU A 189 12.05 13.99 -7.41
CA LEU A 189 13.50 13.95 -7.13
C LEU A 189 13.75 13.69 -5.64
N ARG A 190 13.06 14.42 -4.76
CA ARG A 190 13.20 14.25 -3.30
C ARG A 190 12.83 12.83 -2.85
N SER A 191 11.77 12.23 -3.42
CA SER A 191 11.41 10.84 -3.14
C SER A 191 12.55 9.89 -3.51
N GLN A 192 13.16 10.07 -4.69
CA GLN A 192 14.31 9.26 -5.14
C GLN A 192 15.55 9.45 -4.27
N GLU A 193 15.88 10.68 -3.89
CA GLU A 193 17.03 10.99 -3.03
C GLU A 193 16.88 10.36 -1.64
N ARG A 194 15.67 10.45 -1.05
CA ARG A 194 15.36 9.85 0.24
C ARG A 194 15.43 8.33 0.20
N ALA A 195 14.84 7.71 -0.82
CA ALA A 195 14.93 6.26 -1.01
C ALA A 195 16.38 5.81 -1.22
N GLY A 196 17.15 6.54 -2.01
CA GLY A 196 18.59 6.27 -2.22
C GLY A 196 19.40 6.33 -0.93
N LYS A 197 19.14 7.32 -0.07
CA LYS A 197 19.78 7.43 1.25
C LYS A 197 19.39 6.26 2.16
N ALA A 198 18.09 5.93 2.23
CA ALA A 198 17.59 4.81 3.04
C ALA A 198 18.18 3.46 2.58
N MET A 199 18.30 3.23 1.28
CA MET A 199 18.97 2.04 0.73
C MET A 199 20.45 2.00 1.12
N ALA A 200 21.17 3.12 0.98
CA ALA A 200 22.59 3.19 1.29
C ALA A 200 22.91 3.02 2.79
N SER A 201 22.01 3.48 3.66
CA SER A 201 22.13 3.30 5.12
C SER A 201 21.73 1.89 5.59
N GLY A 202 21.14 1.06 4.74
CA GLY A 202 20.61 -0.24 5.12
C GLY A 202 19.25 -0.17 5.87
N TYR A 203 18.58 0.98 5.88
CA TYR A 203 17.30 1.16 6.58
C TYR A 203 16.27 0.08 6.22
N PHE A 204 16.12 -0.23 4.94
CA PHE A 204 15.13 -1.20 4.49
C PHE A 204 15.46 -2.67 4.84
N ALA A 205 16.69 -2.97 5.27
CA ALA A 205 17.06 -4.33 5.67
C ALA A 205 16.25 -4.85 6.88
N GLN A 206 15.71 -3.97 7.72
CA GLN A 206 14.84 -4.34 8.83
C GLN A 206 13.40 -4.67 8.40
N GLU A 207 12.97 -4.15 7.23
CA GLU A 207 11.63 -4.35 6.68
C GLU A 207 11.57 -5.54 5.71
N ILE A 208 12.62 -5.69 4.89
CA ILE A 208 12.64 -6.59 3.74
C ILE A 208 13.01 -8.02 4.18
N VAL A 209 12.17 -8.97 3.78
CA VAL A 209 12.50 -10.40 3.78
C VAL A 209 12.85 -10.83 2.36
N PRO A 210 13.98 -11.51 2.14
CA PRO A 210 14.39 -11.97 0.82
C PRO A 210 13.38 -12.91 0.19
N VAL A 211 13.28 -12.87 -1.13
CA VAL A 211 12.42 -13.73 -1.93
C VAL A 211 13.29 -14.60 -2.85
N GLU A 212 13.15 -15.91 -2.73
CA GLU A 212 13.73 -16.85 -3.69
C GLU A 212 12.81 -16.91 -4.92
N ALA A 213 13.25 -16.29 -6.01
CA ALA A 213 12.50 -16.20 -7.25
C ALA A 213 13.07 -17.17 -8.31
N PRO A 214 12.23 -17.72 -9.20
CA PRO A 214 12.71 -18.54 -10.31
C PRO A 214 13.65 -17.76 -11.22
N GLY A 215 14.91 -18.18 -11.36
CA GLY A 215 15.94 -17.55 -12.21
C GLY A 215 16.15 -18.22 -13.56
N GLY A 216 15.19 -19.01 -14.04
CA GLY A 216 15.26 -19.71 -15.31
C GLY A 216 16.37 -20.78 -15.34
N LYS A 217 17.16 -20.82 -16.41
CA LYS A 217 18.22 -21.83 -16.56
C LYS A 217 19.38 -21.69 -15.56
N ALA A 218 19.53 -20.52 -14.96
CA ALA A 218 20.58 -20.24 -13.98
C ALA A 218 20.24 -20.74 -12.56
N GLY A 219 19.03 -21.25 -12.35
CA GLY A 219 18.51 -21.64 -11.03
C GLY A 219 17.85 -20.47 -10.30
N PRO A 220 17.41 -20.66 -9.04
CA PRO A 220 16.78 -19.62 -8.23
C PRO A 220 17.70 -18.41 -8.05
N ILE A 221 17.10 -17.24 -7.93
CA ILE A 221 17.78 -15.99 -7.58
C ILE A 221 17.19 -15.44 -6.28
N THR A 222 18.04 -14.91 -5.40
CA THR A 222 17.59 -14.23 -4.19
C THR A 222 17.37 -12.75 -4.50
N VAL A 223 16.14 -12.28 -4.30
CA VAL A 223 15.76 -10.87 -4.44
C VAL A 223 15.62 -10.29 -3.05
N ASP A 224 16.53 -9.40 -2.66
CA ASP A 224 16.66 -8.81 -1.31
C ASP A 224 16.59 -7.28 -1.27
N LYS A 225 16.32 -6.63 -2.41
CA LYS A 225 16.27 -5.17 -2.55
C LYS A 225 15.13 -4.73 -3.44
N ASP A 226 14.60 -3.54 -3.12
CA ASP A 226 13.62 -2.88 -3.98
C ASP A 226 14.24 -2.57 -5.36
N GLU A 227 13.52 -2.92 -6.43
CA GLU A 227 14.01 -2.84 -7.82
C GLU A 227 13.71 -1.49 -8.48
N HIS A 228 12.72 -0.76 -7.94
CA HIS A 228 12.17 0.43 -8.58
C HIS A 228 13.01 1.71 -8.37
N PRO A 229 13.71 1.93 -7.23
CA PRO A 229 14.45 3.16 -6.94
C PRO A 229 15.50 3.51 -7.99
N ARG A 230 15.62 4.81 -8.29
CA ARG A 230 16.58 5.37 -9.25
C ARG A 230 17.37 6.52 -8.61
N PRO A 231 18.31 6.24 -7.71
CA PRO A 231 19.03 7.27 -6.96
C PRO A 231 19.86 8.22 -7.81
N GLN A 232 20.10 7.90 -9.09
CA GLN A 232 20.80 8.77 -10.05
C GLN A 232 19.86 9.79 -10.73
N THR A 233 18.59 9.86 -10.35
CA THR A 233 17.62 10.81 -10.90
C THR A 233 18.09 12.24 -10.71
N THR A 234 17.88 13.09 -11.72
CA THR A 234 18.18 14.52 -11.66
C THR A 234 16.99 15.35 -12.16
N LEU A 235 16.86 16.60 -11.72
CA LEU A 235 15.82 17.51 -12.23
C LEU A 235 15.89 17.68 -13.74
N ALA A 236 17.10 17.81 -14.28
CA ALA A 236 17.30 17.93 -15.73
C ALA A 236 16.88 16.67 -16.49
N GLY A 237 17.00 15.49 -15.88
CA GLY A 237 16.49 14.23 -16.40
C GLY A 237 14.98 14.18 -16.38
N LEU A 238 14.36 14.53 -15.26
CA LEU A 238 12.91 14.58 -15.11
C LEU A 238 12.25 15.56 -16.07
N ALA A 239 12.80 16.76 -16.22
CA ALA A 239 12.28 17.80 -17.12
C ALA A 239 12.19 17.36 -18.59
N LYS A 240 13.06 16.43 -19.04
CA LYS A 240 13.04 15.88 -20.41
C LYS A 240 11.95 14.84 -20.64
N LEU A 241 11.34 14.30 -19.61
CA LEU A 241 10.30 13.29 -19.75
C LEU A 241 9.00 13.89 -20.33
N LYS A 242 8.44 13.19 -21.30
CA LYS A 242 7.20 13.62 -21.93
C LYS A 242 5.99 13.21 -21.07
N PRO A 243 4.99 14.07 -20.92
CA PRO A 243 3.71 13.69 -20.36
C PRO A 243 3.07 12.56 -21.18
N PHE A 244 2.35 11.65 -20.51
CA PHE A 244 1.72 10.51 -21.20
C PHE A 244 0.19 10.47 -21.06
N ALA A 245 -0.40 11.25 -20.16
CA ALA A 245 -1.85 11.31 -19.99
C ALA A 245 -2.51 12.31 -20.94
N ARG A 246 -1.91 13.48 -21.09
CA ARG A 246 -2.42 14.61 -21.92
C ARG A 246 -1.27 15.29 -22.65
N ASN A 247 -1.64 16.04 -23.71
CA ASN A 247 -0.69 16.91 -24.40
C ASN A 247 -1.38 18.27 -24.72
N PRO A 248 -1.05 19.38 -24.06
CA PRO A 248 -0.05 19.48 -22.97
C PRO A 248 -0.48 18.81 -21.67
N GLY A 249 0.49 18.31 -20.90
CA GLY A 249 0.27 17.63 -19.63
C GLY A 249 1.47 17.77 -18.69
N THR A 250 1.32 17.23 -17.48
CA THR A 250 2.33 17.33 -16.41
C THR A 250 2.76 15.97 -15.86
N ILE A 251 1.93 14.94 -15.99
CA ILE A 251 2.20 13.60 -15.44
C ILE A 251 3.15 12.85 -16.38
N THR A 252 4.27 12.40 -15.81
CA THR A 252 5.32 11.66 -16.52
C THR A 252 5.71 10.39 -15.78
N ALA A 253 6.43 9.51 -16.44
CA ALA A 253 6.99 8.31 -15.80
C ALA A 253 7.97 8.61 -14.65
N GLY A 254 8.43 9.85 -14.50
CA GLY A 254 9.34 10.27 -13.44
C GLY A 254 8.64 10.86 -12.21
N ASN A 255 7.37 11.27 -12.33
CA ASN A 255 6.62 11.90 -11.24
C ASN A 255 5.29 11.16 -10.90
N ALA A 256 5.19 9.92 -11.36
CA ALA A 256 4.14 8.96 -11.04
C ALA A 256 4.75 7.70 -10.42
N SER A 257 4.00 7.00 -9.59
CA SER A 257 4.39 5.66 -9.10
C SER A 257 4.43 4.63 -10.23
N GLY A 258 5.16 3.55 -10.03
CA GLY A 258 5.26 2.46 -11.00
C GLY A 258 4.14 1.43 -10.87
N ILE A 259 4.14 0.49 -11.82
CA ILE A 259 3.41 -0.78 -11.78
C ILE A 259 4.35 -1.79 -11.15
N ASN A 260 3.94 -2.41 -10.04
CA ASN A 260 4.86 -3.13 -9.17
C ASN A 260 4.24 -4.40 -8.57
N ASP A 261 5.11 -5.27 -8.06
CA ASP A 261 4.78 -6.51 -7.36
C ASP A 261 5.31 -6.46 -5.93
N GLY A 262 4.57 -7.00 -4.96
CA GLY A 262 5.02 -7.05 -3.58
C GLY A 262 3.96 -7.52 -2.59
N ALA A 263 4.42 -7.91 -1.39
CA ALA A 263 3.56 -8.32 -0.28
C ALA A 263 4.11 -7.80 1.05
N ALA A 264 3.23 -7.59 2.03
CA ALA A 264 3.58 -7.19 3.39
C ALA A 264 2.64 -7.84 4.41
N ALA A 265 3.14 -8.11 5.60
CA ALA A 265 2.36 -8.64 6.70
C ALA A 265 2.75 -7.96 8.03
N VAL A 266 1.76 -7.80 8.90
CA VAL A 266 1.85 -7.11 10.19
C VAL A 266 1.15 -7.96 11.24
N ILE A 267 1.78 -8.19 12.38
CA ILE A 267 1.16 -8.82 13.55
C ILE A 267 0.41 -7.76 14.35
N LEU A 268 -0.87 -8.01 14.59
CA LEU A 268 -1.74 -7.21 15.45
C LEU A 268 -2.20 -8.03 16.64
N ALA A 269 -2.13 -7.46 17.85
CA ALA A 269 -2.55 -8.12 19.06
C ALA A 269 -3.19 -7.14 20.05
N SER A 270 -4.13 -7.65 20.87
CA SER A 270 -4.52 -6.99 22.12
C SER A 270 -3.36 -7.03 23.13
N ALA A 271 -3.40 -6.22 24.19
CA ALA A 271 -2.38 -6.25 25.23
C ALA A 271 -2.25 -7.65 25.85
N SER A 272 -3.37 -8.30 26.13
CA SER A 272 -3.41 -9.65 26.71
C SER A 272 -2.88 -10.74 25.78
N ALA A 273 -3.14 -10.62 24.46
CA ALA A 273 -2.59 -11.54 23.48
C ALA A 273 -1.09 -11.32 23.28
N ALA A 274 -0.63 -10.06 23.24
CA ALA A 274 0.79 -9.75 23.15
C ALA A 274 1.56 -10.35 24.34
N GLU A 275 1.07 -10.19 25.57
CA GLU A 275 1.66 -10.77 26.76
C GLU A 275 1.65 -12.32 26.71
N ARG A 276 0.51 -12.92 26.36
CA ARG A 276 0.34 -14.39 26.31
C ARG A 276 1.31 -15.05 25.32
N HIS A 277 1.55 -14.40 24.19
CA HIS A 277 2.39 -14.93 23.10
C HIS A 277 3.82 -14.38 23.12
N GLY A 278 4.22 -13.61 24.15
CA GLY A 278 5.56 -13.04 24.24
C GLY A 278 5.89 -12.04 23.13
N LEU A 279 4.87 -11.40 22.54
CA LEU A 279 5.03 -10.39 21.50
C LEU A 279 5.31 -9.02 22.12
N THR A 280 6.25 -8.29 21.55
CA THR A 280 6.58 -6.94 22.02
C THR A 280 5.74 -5.90 21.26
N PRO A 281 4.85 -5.15 21.93
CA PRO A 281 4.17 -4.01 21.30
C PRO A 281 5.19 -2.96 20.80
N ARG A 282 5.08 -2.54 19.56
CA ARG A 282 5.93 -1.52 18.91
C ARG A 282 5.17 -0.21 18.69
N ALA A 283 3.92 -0.33 18.24
CA ALA A 283 3.06 0.83 18.05
C ALA A 283 1.61 0.48 18.35
N ARG A 284 0.88 1.42 18.96
CA ARG A 284 -0.56 1.33 19.19
C ARG A 284 -1.31 1.91 18.00
N VAL A 285 -2.31 1.21 17.49
CA VAL A 285 -3.21 1.72 16.46
C VAL A 285 -4.26 2.63 17.12
N LEU A 286 -4.19 3.94 16.90
CA LEU A 286 -5.11 4.91 17.48
C LEU A 286 -6.46 4.91 16.77
N GLY A 287 -6.47 4.74 15.45
CA GLY A 287 -7.70 4.68 14.68
C GLY A 287 -7.47 4.79 13.17
N MET A 288 -8.55 4.53 12.44
CA MET A 288 -8.60 4.66 10.98
C MET A 288 -9.85 5.44 10.56
N ALA A 289 -9.73 6.27 9.53
CA ALA A 289 -10.87 6.90 8.88
C ALA A 289 -10.77 6.78 7.37
N SER A 290 -11.93 6.70 6.71
CA SER A 290 -12.06 6.79 5.27
C SER A 290 -13.03 7.92 4.90
N ALA A 291 -12.80 8.51 3.73
CA ALA A 291 -13.66 9.52 3.14
C ALA A 291 -13.71 9.35 1.63
N ALA A 292 -14.67 9.98 0.97
CA ALA A 292 -14.81 9.95 -0.47
C ALA A 292 -14.77 11.35 -1.07
N VAL A 293 -14.37 11.40 -2.34
CA VAL A 293 -14.28 12.61 -3.18
C VAL A 293 -14.76 12.26 -4.59
N PRO A 294 -15.02 13.23 -5.47
CA PRO A 294 -15.35 12.91 -6.85
C PRO A 294 -14.26 12.03 -7.50
N PRO A 295 -14.66 10.95 -8.23
CA PRO A 295 -13.71 9.99 -8.83
C PRO A 295 -12.62 10.64 -9.69
N ARG A 296 -12.94 11.69 -10.44
CA ARG A 296 -12.01 12.40 -11.33
C ARG A 296 -10.86 13.12 -10.62
N VAL A 297 -10.99 13.36 -9.32
CA VAL A 297 -9.96 13.95 -8.45
C VAL A 297 -9.65 13.04 -7.26
N MET A 298 -9.66 11.73 -7.48
CA MET A 298 -9.44 10.72 -6.45
C MET A 298 -8.19 10.98 -5.60
N GLY A 299 -7.18 11.59 -6.20
CA GLY A 299 -5.90 11.89 -5.54
C GLY A 299 -6.01 12.74 -4.29
N ILE A 300 -7.08 13.55 -4.15
CA ILE A 300 -7.27 14.41 -2.97
C ILE A 300 -7.94 13.69 -1.79
N GLY A 301 -8.33 12.42 -1.94
CA GLY A 301 -8.97 11.62 -0.90
C GLY A 301 -8.28 11.59 0.47
N PRO A 302 -6.94 11.61 0.57
CA PRO A 302 -6.21 11.74 1.84
C PRO A 302 -6.62 12.94 2.69
N VAL A 303 -7.00 14.05 2.09
CA VAL A 303 -7.35 15.27 2.83
C VAL A 303 -8.58 15.08 3.72
N PRO A 304 -9.77 14.74 3.18
CA PRO A 304 -10.94 14.53 4.03
C PRO A 304 -10.81 13.32 4.96
N SER A 305 -10.10 12.24 4.57
CA SER A 305 -9.90 11.10 5.47
C SER A 305 -9.00 11.45 6.65
N THR A 306 -7.92 12.21 6.43
CA THR A 306 -7.03 12.68 7.51
C THR A 306 -7.75 13.68 8.43
N ARG A 307 -8.47 14.65 7.88
CA ARG A 307 -9.26 15.59 8.70
C ARG A 307 -10.26 14.89 9.60
N LYS A 308 -11.00 13.91 9.04
CA LYS A 308 -11.96 13.10 9.79
C LYS A 308 -11.28 12.26 10.88
N LEU A 309 -10.10 11.73 10.62
CA LEU A 309 -9.32 10.99 11.61
C LEU A 309 -8.85 11.88 12.74
N MET A 310 -8.25 13.02 12.41
CA MET A 310 -7.78 14.02 13.38
C MET A 310 -8.90 14.53 14.28
N GLU A 311 -10.06 14.85 13.70
CA GLU A 311 -11.25 15.28 14.46
C GLU A 311 -11.68 14.24 15.51
N ARG A 312 -11.73 12.96 15.11
CA ARG A 312 -12.08 11.85 16.03
C ARG A 312 -11.10 11.63 17.15
N LEU A 313 -9.82 11.90 16.89
CA LEU A 313 -8.74 11.64 17.85
C LEU A 313 -8.36 12.92 18.65
N GLY A 314 -8.93 14.07 18.32
CA GLY A 314 -8.56 15.34 18.91
C GLY A 314 -7.14 15.79 18.54
N LEU A 315 -6.61 15.35 17.38
CA LEU A 315 -5.26 15.63 16.89
C LEU A 315 -5.24 16.72 15.84
N LYS A 316 -4.08 17.34 15.65
CA LYS A 316 -3.77 18.28 14.57
C LYS A 316 -2.67 17.71 13.69
N ILE A 317 -2.54 18.21 12.47
CA ILE A 317 -1.51 17.74 11.54
C ILE A 317 -0.08 17.91 12.07
N GLY A 318 0.16 18.95 12.85
CA GLY A 318 1.45 19.24 13.47
C GLY A 318 1.80 18.34 14.67
N ASP A 319 0.89 17.50 15.13
CA ASP A 319 1.15 16.56 16.22
C ASP A 319 1.85 15.28 15.72
N PHE A 320 1.84 15.04 14.38
CA PHE A 320 2.49 13.87 13.80
C PHE A 320 3.98 14.13 13.57
N ASP A 321 4.81 13.31 14.21
CA ASP A 321 6.27 13.29 14.03
C ASP A 321 6.68 12.67 12.70
N LEU A 322 5.81 11.83 12.11
CA LEU A 322 6.04 11.16 10.84
C LEU A 322 4.74 11.01 10.05
N ILE A 323 4.81 11.31 8.76
CA ILE A 323 3.70 11.16 7.82
C ILE A 323 4.17 10.29 6.65
N GLU A 324 3.58 9.12 6.49
CA GLU A 324 3.69 8.29 5.30
C GLU A 324 2.48 8.54 4.40
N ILE A 325 2.67 9.29 3.32
CA ILE A 325 1.66 9.51 2.29
C ILE A 325 2.01 8.73 1.04
N ASN A 326 1.08 7.93 0.51
CA ASN A 326 1.31 7.25 -0.76
C ASN A 326 1.43 8.26 -1.91
N GLU A 327 2.51 8.14 -2.67
CA GLU A 327 2.82 8.99 -3.81
C GLU A 327 2.34 8.33 -5.11
N ALA A 328 1.02 8.21 -5.30
CA ALA A 328 0.51 7.69 -6.56
C ALA A 328 0.94 8.60 -7.74
N PHE A 329 0.87 9.91 -7.51
CA PHE A 329 1.38 10.97 -8.39
C PHE A 329 1.96 12.09 -7.54
N ALA A 330 3.01 12.75 -8.00
CA ALA A 330 3.55 13.92 -7.33
C ALA A 330 2.52 15.05 -7.19
N SER A 331 1.68 15.26 -8.21
CA SER A 331 0.57 16.22 -8.17
C SER A 331 -0.38 15.95 -7.01
N GLN A 332 -0.72 14.69 -6.79
CA GLN A 332 -1.60 14.25 -5.72
C GLN A 332 -0.95 14.44 -4.33
N GLY A 333 0.32 14.00 -4.18
CA GLY A 333 1.05 14.17 -2.93
C GLY A 333 1.12 15.65 -2.51
N LEU A 334 1.55 16.52 -3.42
CA LEU A 334 1.65 17.96 -3.20
C LEU A 334 0.31 18.62 -2.89
N ALA A 335 -0.73 18.29 -3.65
CA ALA A 335 -2.07 18.84 -3.41
C ALA A 335 -2.57 18.46 -2.00
N CYS A 336 -2.35 17.21 -1.58
CA CYS A 336 -2.72 16.75 -0.23
C CYS A 336 -1.93 17.49 0.87
N LEU A 337 -0.61 17.58 0.75
CA LEU A 337 0.23 18.26 1.74
C LEU A 337 -0.18 19.72 1.89
N ARG A 338 -0.32 20.46 0.78
CA ARG A 338 -0.75 21.85 0.76
C ARG A 338 -2.13 22.06 1.40
N GLN A 339 -3.10 21.17 1.11
CA GLN A 339 -4.45 21.22 1.69
C GLN A 339 -4.49 20.85 3.19
N LEU A 340 -3.52 20.10 3.67
CA LEU A 340 -3.35 19.77 5.09
C LEU A 340 -2.49 20.80 5.84
N GLY A 341 -1.91 21.79 5.15
CA GLY A 341 -1.04 22.79 5.75
C GLY A 341 0.38 22.30 6.04
N VAL A 342 0.82 21.25 5.33
CA VAL A 342 2.17 20.68 5.42
C VAL A 342 3.03 21.25 4.28
N ARG A 343 4.27 21.63 4.58
CA ARG A 343 5.20 22.12 3.56
C ARG A 343 5.54 21.02 2.55
N ASP A 344 5.73 21.41 1.29
CA ASP A 344 6.09 20.50 0.20
C ASP A 344 7.37 19.69 0.48
N ASP A 345 8.33 20.29 1.20
CA ASP A 345 9.65 19.77 1.50
C ASP A 345 9.81 19.25 2.95
N ALA A 346 8.71 19.11 3.70
CA ALA A 346 8.74 18.69 5.10
C ALA A 346 9.54 17.39 5.29
N GLU A 347 10.50 17.41 6.22
CA GLU A 347 11.43 16.29 6.43
C GLU A 347 10.81 15.06 7.09
N HIS A 348 9.69 15.26 7.81
CA HIS A 348 8.93 14.19 8.44
C HIS A 348 7.91 13.52 7.52
N VAL A 349 7.79 13.97 6.26
CA VAL A 349 6.93 13.36 5.25
C VAL A 349 7.74 12.42 4.37
N ASN A 350 7.38 11.15 4.32
CA ASN A 350 8.09 10.10 3.57
C ASN A 350 9.63 10.21 3.73
N PRO A 351 10.17 10.16 4.95
CA PRO A 351 11.60 10.42 5.19
C PRO A 351 12.53 9.42 4.49
N HIS A 352 12.00 8.26 4.12
CA HIS A 352 12.74 7.18 3.44
C HIS A 352 12.33 7.04 1.95
N GLY A 353 11.67 8.06 1.39
CA GLY A 353 11.09 8.01 0.05
C GLY A 353 9.70 7.37 0.04
N GLY A 354 8.93 7.62 -1.01
CA GLY A 354 7.57 7.10 -1.18
C GLY A 354 7.41 6.31 -2.47
N ALA A 355 6.17 6.12 -2.90
CA ALA A 355 5.81 5.21 -3.99
C ALA A 355 6.40 5.61 -5.37
N ILE A 356 6.71 6.87 -5.60
CA ILE A 356 7.40 7.31 -6.83
C ILE A 356 8.78 6.65 -6.92
N ALA A 357 9.48 6.54 -5.81
CA ALA A 357 10.78 5.90 -5.76
C ALA A 357 10.69 4.39 -5.52
N LEU A 358 9.88 3.94 -4.55
CA LEU A 358 9.84 2.56 -4.09
C LEU A 358 8.92 1.67 -4.95
N GLY A 359 7.87 2.25 -5.54
CA GLY A 359 6.84 1.51 -6.27
C GLY A 359 5.51 1.41 -5.51
N HIS A 360 4.47 0.94 -6.23
CA HIS A 360 3.10 0.92 -5.74
C HIS A 360 2.36 -0.38 -6.06
N PRO A 361 2.74 -1.53 -5.45
CA PRO A 361 1.90 -2.73 -5.50
C PRO A 361 0.60 -2.44 -4.74
N LEU A 362 -0.55 -2.35 -5.44
CA LEU A 362 -1.79 -1.76 -4.92
C LEU A 362 -2.19 -2.31 -3.54
N GLY A 363 -2.45 -3.61 -3.46
CA GLY A 363 -2.92 -4.25 -2.23
C GLY A 363 -1.91 -4.26 -1.08
N MET A 364 -0.61 -4.24 -1.40
CA MET A 364 0.48 -4.22 -0.40
C MET A 364 0.76 -2.83 0.15
N SER A 365 0.59 -1.78 -0.67
CA SER A 365 1.14 -0.44 -0.38
C SER A 365 0.67 0.14 0.94
N GLY A 366 -0.61 -0.04 1.30
CA GLY A 366 -1.11 0.47 2.58
C GLY A 366 -0.47 -0.20 3.80
N ALA A 367 -0.19 -1.49 3.72
CA ALA A 367 0.54 -2.20 4.77
C ALA A 367 2.01 -1.75 4.83
N ARG A 368 2.65 -1.48 3.66
CA ARG A 368 3.99 -0.91 3.59
C ARG A 368 4.05 0.47 4.27
N LEU A 369 3.08 1.35 4.03
CA LEU A 369 3.04 2.66 4.72
C LEU A 369 3.00 2.51 6.24
N ALA A 370 2.17 1.58 6.76
CA ALA A 370 2.05 1.38 8.19
C ALA A 370 3.35 0.82 8.80
N LEU A 371 3.94 -0.22 8.20
CA LEU A 371 5.19 -0.80 8.71
C LEU A 371 6.37 0.16 8.62
N THR A 372 6.52 0.89 7.51
CA THR A 372 7.58 1.90 7.36
C THR A 372 7.41 3.03 8.38
N ALA A 373 6.15 3.42 8.68
CA ALA A 373 5.88 4.42 9.71
C ALA A 373 6.28 3.94 11.12
N VAL A 374 6.04 2.68 11.47
CA VAL A 374 6.46 2.10 12.76
C VAL A 374 7.98 2.12 12.87
N HIS A 375 8.70 1.59 11.88
CA HIS A 375 10.16 1.61 11.85
C HIS A 375 10.74 3.04 11.88
N GLY A 376 10.11 3.96 11.14
CA GLY A 376 10.53 5.36 11.11
C GLY A 376 10.33 6.09 12.43
N LEU A 377 9.27 5.78 13.19
CA LEU A 377 9.08 6.32 14.55
C LEU A 377 10.17 5.82 15.50
N GLU A 378 10.54 4.55 15.40
CA GLU A 378 11.62 3.96 16.22
C GLU A 378 12.98 4.60 15.91
N GLU A 379 13.33 4.69 14.60
CA GLU A 379 14.60 5.28 14.17
C GLU A 379 14.74 6.75 14.59
N ARG A 380 13.66 7.53 14.45
CA ARG A 380 13.67 8.98 14.69
C ARG A 380 13.34 9.37 16.14
N GLY A 381 12.98 8.42 16.98
CA GLY A 381 12.51 8.69 18.33
C GLY A 381 11.17 9.43 18.40
N GLY A 382 10.40 9.43 17.29
CA GLY A 382 9.08 10.07 17.20
C GLY A 382 8.02 9.28 17.95
N LYS A 383 6.87 9.92 18.19
CA LYS A 383 5.76 9.31 18.95
C LYS A 383 4.54 9.01 18.08
N LEU A 384 4.11 9.95 17.24
CA LEU A 384 2.89 9.83 16.45
C LEU A 384 3.18 9.74 14.94
N ALA A 385 2.56 8.79 14.27
CA ALA A 385 2.62 8.65 12.82
C ALA A 385 1.23 8.64 12.18
N LEU A 386 1.17 9.20 10.98
CA LEU A 386 0.03 9.15 10.08
C LEU A 386 0.43 8.36 8.83
N ALA A 387 -0.30 7.28 8.50
CA ALA A 387 -0.26 6.63 7.20
C ALA A 387 -1.52 7.01 6.42
N THR A 388 -1.37 7.59 5.22
CA THR A 388 -2.53 8.03 4.42
C THR A 388 -2.33 7.79 2.94
N MET A 389 -3.42 7.51 2.23
CA MET A 389 -3.36 7.25 0.80
C MET A 389 -4.67 7.53 0.06
N CYS A 390 -4.53 7.93 -1.21
CA CYS A 390 -5.64 8.02 -2.14
C CYS A 390 -6.03 6.63 -2.65
N VAL A 391 -7.24 6.55 -3.15
CA VAL A 391 -7.85 5.30 -3.63
C VAL A 391 -8.61 5.58 -4.92
N GLY A 392 -8.42 4.74 -5.89
CA GLY A 392 -9.16 4.81 -7.15
C GLY A 392 -10.69 4.92 -6.91
N VAL A 393 -11.39 5.47 -7.88
CA VAL A 393 -12.84 5.74 -7.80
C VAL A 393 -13.21 6.74 -6.68
N GLY A 394 -12.25 7.58 -6.26
CA GLY A 394 -12.55 8.74 -5.42
C GLY A 394 -12.68 8.47 -3.92
N GLN A 395 -11.69 7.81 -3.31
CA GLN A 395 -11.66 7.64 -1.87
C GLN A 395 -10.29 8.01 -1.28
N GLY A 396 -10.23 8.12 0.06
CA GLY A 396 -9.00 8.22 0.84
C GLY A 396 -9.11 7.43 2.14
N VAL A 397 -7.99 6.93 2.61
CA VAL A 397 -7.87 6.22 3.90
C VAL A 397 -6.69 6.79 4.66
N SER A 398 -6.89 6.96 5.97
CA SER A 398 -5.86 7.46 6.91
C SER A 398 -5.89 6.62 8.19
N LEU A 399 -4.73 6.23 8.68
CA LEU A 399 -4.51 5.48 9.91
C LEU A 399 -3.50 6.23 10.78
N ALA A 400 -3.81 6.39 12.07
CA ALA A 400 -2.91 6.99 13.06
C ALA A 400 -2.35 5.92 14.00
N MET A 401 -1.08 6.02 14.30
CA MET A 401 -0.35 5.10 15.16
C MET A 401 0.51 5.89 16.16
N GLU A 402 0.69 5.31 17.34
CA GLU A 402 1.53 5.86 18.41
C GLU A 402 2.58 4.83 18.80
N ARG A 403 3.87 5.19 18.76
CA ARG A 403 4.95 4.34 19.27
C ARG A 403 4.81 4.17 20.78
N VAL A 404 4.98 2.93 21.26
CA VAL A 404 4.90 2.55 22.67
C VAL A 404 6.26 2.23 23.27
#